data_8bd9ca1cb98193d64a988dc58afcfe5a
#
_entry.id   8bd9ca1cb98193d64a988dc58afcfe5a
#
_cell.length_a   1.000
_cell.length_b   1.000
_cell.length_c   1.000
_cell.angle_alpha   90.00
_cell.angle_beta   90.00
_cell.angle_gamma   90.00
#
_symmetry.space_group_name_H-M   'P 1'
#
loop_
_entity.id
_entity.type
_entity.pdbx_description
1 polymer ?
#
loop_
_entity_poly.entity_id
_entity_poly.type
_entity_poly.pdbx_seq_one_letter_code
_entity_poly.pdbx_strand_id
1 'polypeptide(L)'
;MTTATEPNNLGDLLKFEQDVLYSRDEITVATGQTLTLGAVVGRNSSSEIVAIDPSATDGTEIAIGVMAEMVDATAATTPAVMIARHALVARPALVWPSGITAAQITTALAQLEQRGIVAREGA
;
A
#
# COMPACT_ATOMS: atom_id res chain seq x y z
N MET A 1 -7.25 -17.49 23.33
CA MET A 1 -7.35 -16.42 22.37
C MET A 1 -7.05 -16.92 20.99
N THR A 2 -7.53 -16.29 20.04
CA THR A 2 -7.31 -16.65 18.67
C THR A 2 -6.32 -15.70 18.04
N THR A 3 -5.26 -16.23 17.57
CA THR A 3 -4.23 -15.38 16.98
C THR A 3 -4.03 -15.66 15.52
N ALA A 4 -4.43 -16.83 15.06
CA ALA A 4 -4.16 -17.25 13.70
C ALA A 4 -4.77 -16.30 12.66
N THR A 5 -5.88 -15.67 13.01
CA THR A 5 -6.58 -14.77 12.11
C THR A 5 -6.47 -13.31 12.52
N GLU A 6 -5.63 -13.03 13.47
CA GLU A 6 -5.43 -11.65 13.91
C GLU A 6 -4.84 -10.84 12.77
N PRO A 7 -5.42 -9.68 12.43
CA PRO A 7 -4.89 -8.87 11.34
C PRO A 7 -3.54 -8.26 11.71
N ASN A 8 -2.75 -7.95 10.68
CA ASN A 8 -1.50 -7.23 10.87
C ASN A 8 -1.75 -5.88 11.52
N ASN A 9 -0.82 -5.44 12.32
CA ASN A 9 -0.81 -4.07 12.79
C ASN A 9 0.33 -3.32 12.12
N LEU A 10 0.39 -2.01 12.33
CA LEU A 10 1.38 -1.17 11.65
C LEU A 10 2.82 -1.62 11.99
N GLY A 11 3.06 -2.09 13.21
CA GLY A 11 4.37 -2.57 13.60
C GLY A 11 4.80 -3.84 12.88
N ASP A 12 3.86 -4.64 12.38
CA ASP A 12 4.18 -5.81 11.58
C ASP A 12 4.61 -5.41 10.17
N LEU A 13 4.14 -4.29 9.68
CA LEU A 13 4.43 -3.80 8.34
C LEU A 13 5.60 -2.83 8.32
N LEU A 14 5.50 -1.76 9.09
CA LEU A 14 6.43 -0.64 9.04
C LEU A 14 7.55 -0.88 10.04
N LYS A 15 8.76 -1.14 9.53
CA LYS A 15 9.93 -1.45 10.35
C LYS A 15 10.84 -0.25 10.54
N PHE A 16 10.77 0.73 9.65
CA PHE A 16 11.52 1.96 9.76
C PHE A 16 10.86 3.01 8.87
N GLU A 17 10.84 4.23 9.34
CA GLU A 17 10.51 5.39 8.50
C GLU A 17 11.40 6.53 8.91
N GLN A 18 11.71 7.39 7.95
CA GLN A 18 12.61 8.50 8.22
C GLN A 18 11.97 9.50 9.17
N ASP A 19 10.69 9.78 8.97
CA ASP A 19 9.95 10.72 9.81
C ASP A 19 8.47 10.53 9.55
N VAL A 20 7.66 10.49 10.61
CA VAL A 20 6.21 10.29 10.50
C VAL A 20 5.58 11.35 9.61
N LEU A 21 6.01 12.59 9.73
CA LEU A 21 5.43 13.69 8.93
C LEU A 21 5.92 13.71 7.49
N TYR A 22 7.10 13.14 7.24
CA TYR A 22 7.70 13.13 5.91
C TYR A 22 7.38 11.86 5.14
N SER A 23 7.46 10.70 5.79
CA SER A 23 7.34 9.41 5.12
C SER A 23 5.90 9.03 4.83
N ARG A 24 4.95 9.63 5.51
CA ARG A 24 3.52 9.35 5.34
C ARG A 24 2.81 10.52 4.69
N ASP A 25 1.83 10.22 3.84
CA ASP A 25 0.97 11.23 3.24
C ASP A 25 -0.48 10.96 3.65
N GLU A 26 -1.21 12.05 3.89
CA GLU A 26 -2.66 12.00 3.99
C GLU A 26 -3.20 12.01 2.57
N ILE A 27 -4.05 11.02 2.25
CA ILE A 27 -4.57 10.84 0.90
C ILE A 27 -6.06 10.58 0.96
N THR A 28 -6.69 10.57 -0.19
CA THR A 28 -8.11 10.26 -0.33
C THR A 28 -8.25 8.95 -1.10
N VAL A 29 -8.96 8.01 -0.50
CA VAL A 29 -9.24 6.72 -1.13
C VAL A 29 -10.52 6.84 -1.95
N ALA A 30 -10.47 6.31 -3.17
CA ALA A 30 -11.58 6.39 -4.11
C ALA A 30 -12.80 5.60 -3.61
N THR A 31 -13.98 6.08 -3.97
CA THR A 31 -15.24 5.38 -3.69
C THR A 31 -15.19 3.97 -4.26
N GLY A 32 -15.68 3.02 -3.51
CA GLY A 32 -15.75 1.62 -3.93
C GLY A 32 -14.56 0.79 -3.49
N GLN A 33 -13.55 1.40 -2.90
CA GLN A 33 -12.35 0.69 -2.46
C GLN A 33 -12.44 0.30 -1.01
N THR A 34 -12.02 -0.92 -0.70
CA THR A 34 -11.77 -1.36 0.66
C THR A 34 -10.32 -1.79 0.70
N LEU A 35 -9.50 -1.05 1.44
CA LEU A 35 -8.06 -1.29 1.49
C LEU A 35 -7.66 -1.70 2.89
N THR A 36 -6.83 -2.74 2.98
CA THR A 36 -6.32 -3.21 4.26
C THR A 36 -4.97 -2.59 4.55
N LEU A 37 -4.55 -2.66 5.80
CA LEU A 37 -3.18 -2.31 6.18
C LEU A 37 -2.21 -3.12 5.33
N GLY A 38 -1.24 -2.47 4.72
CA GLY A 38 -0.24 -3.13 3.89
C GLY A 38 -0.62 -3.24 2.42
N ALA A 39 -1.82 -2.81 2.03
CA ALA A 39 -2.22 -2.86 0.63
C ALA A 39 -1.33 -1.95 -0.21
N VAL A 40 -0.79 -2.48 -1.29
CA VAL A 40 -0.01 -1.71 -2.24
C VAL A 40 -0.99 -0.99 -3.16
N VAL A 41 -0.79 0.31 -3.34
CA VAL A 41 -1.78 1.17 -3.98
C VAL A 41 -1.19 1.98 -5.12
N GLY A 42 -2.08 2.40 -6.03
CA GLY A 42 -1.80 3.31 -7.11
C GLY A 42 -2.73 4.52 -7.03
N ARG A 43 -2.64 5.38 -8.03
CA ARG A 43 -3.44 6.61 -8.08
C ARG A 43 -4.21 6.65 -9.38
N ASN A 44 -5.50 6.94 -9.29
CA ASN A 44 -6.34 7.06 -10.48
C ASN A 44 -6.23 8.45 -11.10
N SER A 45 -6.96 8.68 -12.20
CA SER A 45 -6.91 9.95 -12.92
C SER A 45 -7.47 11.12 -12.11
N SER A 46 -8.25 10.84 -11.07
CA SER A 46 -8.77 11.86 -10.17
C SER A 46 -7.86 12.10 -8.97
N SER A 47 -6.66 11.57 -9.00
CA SER A 47 -5.67 11.65 -7.92
C SER A 47 -6.10 10.96 -6.64
N GLU A 48 -7.03 10.04 -6.73
CA GLU A 48 -7.49 9.25 -5.59
C GLU A 48 -6.78 7.91 -5.55
N ILE A 49 -6.67 7.36 -4.36
CA ILE A 49 -5.93 6.12 -4.13
C ILE A 49 -6.83 4.91 -4.35
N VAL A 50 -6.29 3.93 -5.07
CA VAL A 50 -6.95 2.65 -5.34
C VAL A 50 -5.93 1.53 -5.14
N ALA A 51 -6.40 0.30 -4.94
CA ALA A 51 -5.51 -0.85 -5.01
C ALA A 51 -4.84 -0.86 -6.39
N ILE A 52 -3.57 -1.24 -6.46
CA ILE A 52 -2.92 -1.27 -7.79
C ILE A 52 -3.68 -2.23 -8.69
N ASP A 53 -3.70 -1.88 -9.98
CA ASP A 53 -4.28 -2.73 -11.01
C ASP A 53 -3.18 -3.02 -12.04
N PRO A 54 -2.45 -4.14 -11.87
CA PRO A 54 -1.27 -4.40 -12.72
C PRO A 54 -1.59 -4.55 -14.20
N SER A 55 -2.85 -4.76 -14.54
CA SER A 55 -3.27 -4.91 -15.94
C SER A 55 -3.73 -3.60 -16.56
N ALA A 56 -3.81 -2.54 -15.79
CA ALA A 56 -4.28 -1.24 -16.29
C ALA A 56 -3.16 -0.50 -17.02
N THR A 57 -3.57 0.53 -17.77
CA THR A 57 -2.64 1.41 -18.45
C THR A 57 -2.96 2.88 -18.20
N ASP A 58 -3.75 3.16 -17.16
CA ASP A 58 -4.24 4.50 -16.84
C ASP A 58 -3.51 5.14 -15.65
N GLY A 59 -2.44 4.53 -15.18
CA GLY A 59 -1.67 4.99 -14.03
C GLY A 59 -1.91 4.18 -12.76
N THR A 60 -3.03 3.47 -12.67
CA THR A 60 -3.32 2.66 -11.49
C THR A 60 -2.45 1.41 -11.41
N GLU A 61 -1.74 1.09 -12.47
CA GLU A 61 -0.79 -0.03 -12.47
C GLU A 61 0.53 0.31 -11.77
N ILE A 62 0.77 1.59 -11.47
CA ILE A 62 2.03 2.03 -10.87
C ILE A 62 1.87 2.06 -9.35
N ALA A 63 2.73 1.30 -8.66
CA ALA A 63 2.73 1.29 -7.20
C ALA A 63 3.34 2.59 -6.69
N ILE A 64 2.60 3.33 -5.87
CA ILE A 64 3.06 4.62 -5.35
C ILE A 64 3.15 4.65 -3.84
N GLY A 65 2.66 3.64 -3.16
CA GLY A 65 2.70 3.61 -1.70
C GLY A 65 2.06 2.37 -1.13
N VAL A 66 2.02 2.33 0.18
CA VAL A 66 1.49 1.19 0.95
C VAL A 66 0.57 1.76 2.02
N MET A 67 -0.61 1.19 2.17
CA MET A 67 -1.56 1.68 3.17
C MET A 67 -1.04 1.48 4.58
N ALA A 68 -1.10 2.53 5.39
CA ALA A 68 -0.67 2.51 6.78
C ALA A 68 -1.82 2.18 7.73
N GLU A 69 -3.01 1.99 7.21
CA GLU A 69 -4.21 1.68 7.99
C GLU A 69 -5.24 1.05 7.08
N MET A 70 -6.21 0.39 7.69
CA MET A 70 -7.36 -0.12 6.96
C MET A 70 -8.32 1.03 6.67
N VAL A 71 -8.95 1.01 5.48
CA VAL A 71 -9.95 2.00 5.14
C VAL A 71 -11.07 1.36 4.32
N ASP A 72 -12.31 1.72 4.65
CA ASP A 72 -13.49 1.27 3.93
C ASP A 72 -14.13 2.50 3.26
N ALA A 73 -13.95 2.59 1.96
CA ALA A 73 -14.45 3.69 1.15
C ALA A 73 -15.58 3.22 0.22
N THR A 74 -16.29 2.15 0.58
CA THR A 74 -17.31 1.58 -0.29
C THR A 74 -18.46 2.55 -0.58
N ALA A 75 -18.80 3.41 0.39
CA ALA A 75 -19.93 4.34 0.24
C ALA A 75 -19.53 5.71 -0.30
N ALA A 76 -18.30 6.15 -0.03
CA ALA A 76 -17.82 7.48 -0.41
C ALA A 76 -16.32 7.54 -0.34
N THR A 77 -15.71 8.54 -0.96
CA THR A 77 -14.29 8.79 -0.80
C THR A 77 -13.97 9.01 0.68
N THR A 78 -12.84 8.49 1.12
CA THR A 78 -12.50 8.49 2.54
C THR A 78 -11.03 8.88 2.72
N PRO A 79 -10.72 9.80 3.63
CA PRO A 79 -9.33 10.16 3.91
C PRO A 79 -8.63 9.02 4.64
N ALA A 80 -7.35 8.87 4.38
CA ALA A 80 -6.54 7.83 5.02
C ALA A 80 -5.06 8.21 4.96
N VAL A 81 -4.21 7.39 5.57
CA VAL A 81 -2.77 7.61 5.62
C VAL A 81 -2.07 6.51 4.83
N MET A 82 -1.09 6.92 4.03
CA MET A 82 -0.31 6.04 3.18
C MET A 82 1.17 6.24 3.48
N ILE A 83 1.94 5.14 3.51
CA ILE A 83 3.39 5.21 3.51
C ILE A 83 3.80 5.58 2.10
N ALA A 84 4.43 6.74 1.93
CA ALA A 84 4.66 7.32 0.61
C ALA A 84 6.13 7.33 0.19
N ARG A 85 7.06 7.32 1.13
CA ARG A 85 8.49 7.41 0.83
C ARG A 85 9.36 7.09 2.05
N HIS A 86 10.61 6.72 1.76
CA HIS A 86 11.70 6.57 2.73
C HIS A 86 11.31 5.77 3.97
N ALA A 87 10.91 4.54 3.73
CA ALA A 87 10.49 3.61 4.78
C ALA A 87 10.97 2.21 4.46
N LEU A 88 11.10 1.39 5.49
CA LEU A 88 11.38 -0.03 5.36
C LEU A 88 10.15 -0.79 5.80
N VAL A 89 9.63 -1.64 4.93
CA VAL A 89 8.44 -2.43 5.23
C VAL A 89 8.75 -3.91 5.16
N ALA A 90 7.98 -4.69 5.90
CA ALA A 90 8.10 -6.15 5.87
C ALA A 90 7.38 -6.68 4.64
N ARG A 91 8.12 -7.31 3.74
CA ARG A 91 7.55 -7.84 2.51
C ARG A 91 6.38 -8.80 2.74
N PRO A 92 6.46 -9.73 3.71
CA PRO A 92 5.34 -10.63 3.95
C PRO A 92 4.05 -9.94 4.42
N ALA A 93 4.14 -8.72 4.91
CA ALA A 93 2.96 -7.98 5.38
C ALA A 93 2.30 -7.15 4.27
N LEU A 94 2.88 -7.10 3.07
CA LEU A 94 2.27 -6.41 1.94
C LEU A 94 1.08 -7.22 1.43
N VAL A 95 0.03 -6.51 1.04
CA VAL A 95 -1.18 -7.13 0.52
C VAL A 95 -1.31 -6.78 -0.95
N TRP A 96 -1.41 -7.81 -1.77
CA TRP A 96 -1.44 -7.70 -3.22
C TRP A 96 -2.84 -8.03 -3.75
N PRO A 97 -3.24 -7.46 -4.89
CA PRO A 97 -4.52 -7.84 -5.50
C PRO A 97 -4.49 -9.31 -5.92
N SER A 98 -5.65 -9.94 -5.89
CA SER A 98 -5.76 -11.34 -6.32
C SER A 98 -5.38 -11.46 -7.79
N GLY A 99 -4.73 -12.57 -8.15
CA GLY A 99 -4.33 -12.83 -9.53
C GLY A 99 -3.05 -12.15 -9.96
N ILE A 100 -2.41 -11.38 -9.09
CA ILE A 100 -1.14 -10.74 -9.47
C ILE A 100 -0.06 -11.80 -9.67
N THR A 101 0.77 -11.61 -10.70
CA THR A 101 1.86 -12.55 -11.02
C THR A 101 3.13 -12.15 -10.27
N ALA A 102 4.08 -13.10 -10.18
CA ALA A 102 5.38 -12.83 -9.56
C ALA A 102 6.11 -11.70 -10.29
N ALA A 103 6.01 -11.64 -11.61
CA ALA A 103 6.64 -10.59 -12.39
C ALA A 103 6.02 -9.23 -12.09
N GLN A 104 4.71 -9.17 -11.92
CA GLN A 104 4.03 -7.93 -11.58
C GLN A 104 4.39 -7.46 -10.18
N ILE A 105 4.55 -8.38 -9.23
CA ILE A 105 5.02 -8.06 -7.88
C ILE A 105 6.42 -7.46 -7.94
N THR A 106 7.32 -8.08 -8.72
CA THR A 106 8.68 -7.58 -8.88
C THR A 106 8.67 -6.15 -9.43
N THR A 107 7.85 -5.88 -10.43
CA THR A 107 7.71 -4.55 -11.00
C THR A 107 7.22 -3.55 -9.96
N ALA A 108 6.19 -3.93 -9.19
CA ALA A 108 5.64 -3.04 -8.17
C ALA A 108 6.65 -2.76 -7.05
N LEU A 109 7.41 -3.76 -6.64
CA LEU A 109 8.45 -3.56 -5.62
C LEU A 109 9.52 -2.60 -6.12
N ALA A 110 9.89 -2.68 -7.40
CA ALA A 110 10.85 -1.74 -7.98
C ALA A 110 10.29 -0.32 -8.01
N GLN A 111 9.00 -0.17 -8.30
CA GLN A 111 8.35 1.14 -8.29
C GLN A 111 8.33 1.75 -6.89
N LEU A 112 8.06 0.93 -5.87
CA LEU A 112 8.12 1.39 -4.48
C LEU A 112 9.54 1.81 -4.11
N GLU A 113 10.52 1.03 -4.55
CA GLU A 113 11.92 1.33 -4.25
C GLU A 113 12.36 2.66 -4.85
N GLN A 114 11.83 3.05 -6.00
CA GLN A 114 12.10 4.35 -6.59
C GLN A 114 11.62 5.49 -5.71
N ARG A 115 10.68 5.22 -4.82
CA ARG A 115 10.19 6.20 -3.84
C ARG A 115 10.87 6.05 -2.49
N GLY A 116 11.86 5.18 -2.40
CA GLY A 116 12.56 4.93 -1.16
C GLY A 116 11.81 4.03 -0.20
N ILE A 117 10.80 3.30 -0.68
CA ILE A 117 10.11 2.29 0.14
C ILE A 117 10.74 0.95 -0.17
N VAL A 118 11.49 0.41 0.79
CA VAL A 118 12.22 -0.84 0.63
C VAL A 118 11.46 -1.94 1.35
N ALA A 119 11.19 -3.04 0.66
CA ALA A 119 10.51 -4.20 1.25
C ALA A 119 11.51 -5.32 1.44
N ARG A 120 11.55 -5.89 2.64
CA ARG A 120 12.50 -6.95 2.97
C ARG A 120 11.80 -8.10 3.66
N GLU A 121 12.29 -9.31 3.38
CA GLU A 121 11.73 -10.52 3.95
C GLU A 121 11.98 -10.61 5.46
N GLY A 122 13.16 -10.21 5.89
CA GLY A 122 13.56 -10.36 7.28
C GLY A 122 13.33 -9.13 8.13
N ALA A 123 12.57 -8.18 7.63
CA ALA A 123 12.34 -6.94 8.37
C ALA A 123 11.42 -7.14 9.57
#